data_ca1eeef8cbeeff385ea920723a588495
#
_entry.id   ca1eeef8cbeeff385ea920723a588495
#
_cell.length_a   1.000
_cell.length_b   1.000
_cell.length_c   1.000
_cell.angle_alpha   90.00
_cell.angle_beta   90.00
_cell.angle_gamma   90.00
#
_symmetry.space_group_name_H-M   'P 1'
#
loop_
_entity.id
_entity.type
_entity.pdbx_description
1 polymer ?
#
loop_
_entity_poly.entity_id
_entity_poly.type
_entity_poly.pdbx_seq_one_letter_code
_entity_poly.pdbx_strand_id
1 'polypeptide(L)'
;MANNNNVFISYAWGGESERIVNELDADLQSKGILVIRDKRDLGFKGMIRDFMRQFGHGHAVIVVISDKYLKSPNCMFELVEIARNKDLYDRVFPIVLGDADIYDPVNRIKYIGSVLI
;
A
#
# COMPACT_ATOMS: atom_id res chain seq x y z
N MET A 1 4.83 -19.63 -20.11
CA MET A 1 3.66 -19.54 -19.28
C MET A 1 3.61 -18.23 -18.53
N ALA A 2 2.53 -17.57 -18.61
CA ALA A 2 2.39 -16.30 -17.93
C ALA A 2 2.41 -16.49 -16.41
N ASN A 3 3.25 -15.74 -15.77
CA ASN A 3 3.26 -15.69 -14.33
C ASN A 3 2.29 -14.59 -13.90
N ASN A 4 1.21 -14.95 -13.25
CA ASN A 4 0.19 -14.01 -12.86
C ASN A 4 0.39 -13.50 -11.44
N ASN A 5 1.57 -13.76 -10.86
CA ASN A 5 1.85 -13.32 -9.50
C ASN A 5 2.42 -11.91 -9.53
N ASN A 6 1.54 -10.95 -9.35
CA ASN A 6 1.91 -9.55 -9.27
C ASN A 6 1.47 -9.00 -7.93
N VAL A 7 2.31 -8.13 -7.36
CA VAL A 7 2.04 -7.54 -6.06
C VAL A 7 2.21 -6.03 -6.17
N PHE A 8 1.20 -5.29 -5.74
CA PHE A 8 1.30 -3.85 -5.60
C PHE A 8 1.61 -3.52 -4.15
N ILE A 9 2.58 -2.65 -3.92
CA ILE A 9 2.91 -2.21 -2.57
C ILE A 9 2.56 -0.75 -2.42
N SER A 10 1.60 -0.48 -1.53
CA SER A 10 1.20 0.87 -1.17
C SER A 10 1.92 1.26 0.12
N TYR A 11 2.70 2.34 0.07
CA TYR A 11 3.49 2.75 1.22
C TYR A 11 3.87 4.22 1.12
N ALA A 12 4.21 4.83 2.25
CA ALA A 12 4.75 6.18 2.28
C ALA A 12 6.27 6.10 2.15
N TRP A 13 6.83 6.97 1.34
CA TRP A 13 8.25 6.92 1.02
C TRP A 13 9.14 7.33 2.18
N GLY A 14 10.35 6.78 2.17
CA GLY A 14 11.39 7.14 3.12
C GLY A 14 11.30 6.38 4.42
N GLY A 15 12.34 6.51 5.22
CA GLY A 15 12.40 5.95 6.55
C GLY A 15 12.28 4.44 6.58
N GLU A 16 11.67 3.96 7.65
CA GLU A 16 11.55 2.52 7.87
C GLU A 16 10.64 1.85 6.85
N SER A 17 9.61 2.54 6.40
CA SER A 17 8.74 2.00 5.36
C SER A 17 9.52 1.67 4.10
N GLU A 18 10.39 2.58 3.68
CA GLU A 18 11.20 2.38 2.48
C GLU A 18 12.13 1.20 2.65
N ARG A 19 12.74 1.08 3.81
CA ARG A 19 13.65 -0.03 4.09
C ARG A 19 12.92 -1.38 4.02
N ILE A 20 11.75 -1.44 4.65
CA ILE A 20 10.95 -2.67 4.65
C ILE A 20 10.49 -3.02 3.24
N VAL A 21 10.03 -2.03 2.49
CA VAL A 21 9.56 -2.26 1.14
C VAL A 21 10.70 -2.71 0.23
N ASN A 22 11.90 -2.16 0.41
CA ASN A 22 13.05 -2.61 -0.36
C ASN A 22 13.35 -4.08 -0.11
N GLU A 23 13.26 -4.53 1.15
CA GLU A 23 13.49 -5.92 1.49
C GLU A 23 12.40 -6.83 0.94
N LEU A 24 11.15 -6.40 1.04
CA LEU A 24 10.03 -7.15 0.47
C LEU A 24 10.16 -7.28 -1.04
N ASP A 25 10.50 -6.18 -1.70
CA ASP A 25 10.65 -6.15 -3.15
C ASP A 25 11.72 -7.15 -3.59
N ALA A 26 12.88 -7.11 -2.96
CA ALA A 26 13.96 -8.01 -3.32
C ALA A 26 13.57 -9.48 -3.07
N ASP A 27 12.93 -9.76 -1.95
CA ASP A 27 12.54 -11.13 -1.62
C ASP A 27 11.48 -11.66 -2.58
N LEU A 28 10.48 -10.85 -2.87
CA LEU A 28 9.41 -11.26 -3.79
C LEU A 28 9.94 -11.47 -5.21
N GLN A 29 10.83 -10.60 -5.66
CA GLN A 29 11.42 -10.76 -6.98
C GLN A 29 12.27 -12.02 -7.07
N SER A 30 12.94 -12.39 -5.98
CA SER A 30 13.72 -13.62 -5.97
C SER A 30 12.84 -14.85 -6.14
N LYS A 31 11.55 -14.73 -5.89
CA LYS A 31 10.57 -15.81 -6.04
C LYS A 31 9.78 -15.70 -7.35
N GLY A 32 10.20 -14.82 -8.25
CA GLY A 32 9.55 -14.67 -9.55
C GLY A 32 8.28 -13.83 -9.51
N ILE A 33 8.08 -13.05 -8.46
CA ILE A 33 6.90 -12.22 -8.32
C ILE A 33 7.24 -10.81 -8.80
N LEU A 34 6.40 -10.26 -9.68
CA LEU A 34 6.56 -8.89 -10.14
C LEU A 34 6.02 -7.94 -9.09
N VAL A 35 6.87 -7.02 -8.66
CA VAL A 35 6.48 -6.03 -7.66
C VAL A 35 6.28 -4.69 -8.35
N ILE A 36 5.13 -4.07 -8.06
CA ILE A 36 4.78 -2.75 -8.57
C ILE A 36 4.69 -1.83 -7.38
N ARG A 37 5.51 -0.78 -7.39
CA ARG A 37 5.53 0.20 -6.33
C ARG A 37 5.75 1.58 -6.92
N ASP A 38 5.20 2.58 -6.24
CA ASP A 38 5.39 3.95 -6.65
C ASP A 38 6.73 4.44 -6.10
N LYS A 39 7.71 4.54 -6.98
CA LYS A 39 9.05 4.99 -6.61
C LYS A 39 9.30 6.43 -6.96
N ARG A 40 8.31 7.09 -7.54
CA ARG A 40 8.51 8.44 -8.03
C ARG A 40 7.53 9.39 -7.40
N ASP A 41 7.89 10.64 -7.48
CA ASP A 41 6.98 11.70 -7.13
C ASP A 41 5.84 11.82 -8.11
N LEU A 42 5.68 10.82 -8.91
CA LEU A 42 4.54 10.79 -9.78
C LEU A 42 3.27 10.88 -8.97
N GLY A 43 3.33 10.37 -7.73
CA GLY A 43 2.27 10.58 -6.77
C GLY A 43 0.92 10.28 -7.33
N PHE A 44 0.86 9.32 -8.19
CA PHE A 44 -0.33 9.12 -8.96
C PHE A 44 -1.41 8.50 -8.14
N LYS A 45 -2.41 9.30 -7.89
CA LYS A 45 -3.61 8.80 -7.28
C LYS A 45 -4.22 7.66 -8.07
N GLY A 46 -3.86 7.55 -9.36
CA GLY A 46 -4.39 6.49 -10.21
C GLY A 46 -3.61 5.20 -10.23
N MET A 47 -2.44 5.12 -9.56
CA MET A 47 -1.61 3.93 -9.70
C MET A 47 -2.29 2.66 -9.27
N ILE A 48 -2.99 2.67 -8.14
CA ILE A 48 -3.68 1.47 -7.69
C ILE A 48 -4.84 1.12 -8.62
N ARG A 49 -5.52 2.11 -9.17
CA ARG A 49 -6.58 1.86 -10.16
C ARG A 49 -6.02 1.20 -11.40
N ASP A 50 -4.88 1.70 -11.87
CA ASP A 50 -4.23 1.13 -13.04
C ASP A 50 -3.81 -0.32 -12.78
N PHE A 51 -3.28 -0.58 -11.60
CA PHE A 51 -2.91 -1.93 -11.21
C PHE A 51 -4.13 -2.86 -11.24
N MET A 52 -5.22 -2.44 -10.62
CA MET A 52 -6.41 -3.27 -10.57
C MET A 52 -7.03 -3.47 -11.95
N ARG A 53 -6.96 -2.44 -12.79
CA ARG A 53 -7.51 -2.53 -14.15
C ARG A 53 -6.66 -3.45 -15.02
N GLN A 54 -5.35 -3.36 -14.88
CA GLN A 54 -4.43 -4.09 -15.73
C GLN A 54 -4.31 -5.56 -15.34
N PHE A 55 -4.25 -5.83 -14.05
CA PHE A 55 -3.97 -7.18 -13.58
C PHE A 55 -5.20 -7.92 -13.08
N GLY A 56 -6.20 -7.21 -12.61
CA GLY A 56 -7.47 -7.82 -12.20
C GLY A 56 -7.35 -8.75 -11.01
N HIS A 57 -8.03 -9.87 -11.10
CA HIS A 57 -8.07 -10.85 -10.01
C HIS A 57 -6.79 -11.68 -9.96
N GLY A 58 -6.53 -12.26 -8.80
CA GLY A 58 -5.39 -13.16 -8.62
C GLY A 58 -4.11 -12.48 -8.19
N HIS A 59 -4.14 -11.18 -8.04
CA HIS A 59 -2.98 -10.40 -7.65
C HIS A 59 -3.16 -9.88 -6.23
N ALA A 60 -2.06 -9.52 -5.58
CA ALA A 60 -2.09 -9.13 -4.18
C ALA A 60 -1.68 -7.67 -4.00
N VAL A 61 -2.12 -7.09 -2.90
CA VAL A 61 -1.75 -5.74 -2.50
C VAL A 61 -1.18 -5.81 -1.09
N ILE A 62 0.00 -5.26 -0.90
CA ILE A 62 0.59 -5.09 0.42
C ILE A 62 0.46 -3.62 0.78
N VAL A 63 -0.10 -3.35 1.96
CA VAL A 63 -0.26 -1.99 2.46
C VAL A 63 0.65 -1.84 3.68
N VAL A 64 1.65 -0.97 3.57
CA VAL A 64 2.56 -0.72 4.70
C VAL A 64 2.08 0.53 5.42
N ILE A 65 1.47 0.32 6.57
CA ILE A 65 0.81 1.38 7.33
C ILE A 65 1.78 1.94 8.36
N SER A 66 2.22 3.17 8.12
CA SER A 66 3.08 3.92 9.04
C SER A 66 2.35 5.18 9.47
N ASP A 67 2.92 5.88 10.43
CA ASP A 67 2.41 7.19 10.81
C ASP A 67 2.34 8.12 9.58
N LYS A 68 3.41 8.13 8.80
CA LYS A 68 3.47 8.96 7.60
C LYS A 68 2.43 8.56 6.57
N TYR A 69 2.19 7.26 6.42
CA TYR A 69 1.17 6.74 5.49
C TYR A 69 -0.20 7.31 5.86
N LEU A 70 -0.53 7.25 7.13
CA LEU A 70 -1.85 7.68 7.60
C LEU A 70 -2.04 9.20 7.53
N LYS A 71 -0.95 9.95 7.42
CA LYS A 71 -1.01 11.40 7.27
C LYS A 71 -0.91 11.85 5.82
N SER A 72 -0.73 10.94 4.90
CA SER A 72 -0.57 11.25 3.49
C SER A 72 -1.90 11.18 2.75
N PRO A 73 -2.38 12.29 2.17
CA PRO A 73 -3.61 12.25 1.38
C PRO A 73 -3.54 11.26 0.21
N ASN A 74 -2.39 11.16 -0.44
CA ASN A 74 -2.23 10.24 -1.55
C ASN A 74 -2.30 8.78 -1.11
N CYS A 75 -1.66 8.46 0.02
CA CYS A 75 -1.71 7.11 0.56
C CYS A 75 -3.14 6.76 1.00
N MET A 76 -3.83 7.71 1.61
CA MET A 76 -5.20 7.48 2.05
C MET A 76 -6.14 7.33 0.86
N PHE A 77 -5.86 8.04 -0.24
CA PHE A 77 -6.61 7.83 -1.47
C PHE A 77 -6.45 6.38 -1.96
N GLU A 78 -5.22 5.88 -1.98
CA GLU A 78 -4.96 4.50 -2.38
C GLU A 78 -5.68 3.52 -1.47
N LEU A 79 -5.62 3.76 -0.17
CA LEU A 79 -6.26 2.87 0.79
C LEU A 79 -7.77 2.80 0.55
N VAL A 80 -8.39 3.95 0.26
CA VAL A 80 -9.81 3.99 -0.04
C VAL A 80 -10.11 3.20 -1.32
N GLU A 81 -9.29 3.36 -2.35
CA GLU A 81 -9.47 2.61 -3.58
C GLU A 81 -9.35 1.11 -3.36
N ILE A 82 -8.41 0.70 -2.53
CA ILE A 82 -8.24 -0.70 -2.16
C ILE A 82 -9.47 -1.20 -1.41
N ALA A 83 -9.94 -0.41 -0.45
CA ALA A 83 -11.08 -0.79 0.39
C ALA A 83 -12.39 -0.88 -0.41
N ARG A 84 -12.51 -0.11 -1.49
CA ARG A 84 -13.70 -0.13 -2.32
C ARG A 84 -13.78 -1.35 -3.23
N ASN A 85 -12.67 -2.04 -3.40
CA ASN A 85 -12.61 -3.18 -4.31
C ASN A 85 -12.75 -4.46 -3.51
N LYS A 86 -13.97 -4.96 -3.41
CA LYS A 86 -14.27 -6.14 -2.60
C LYS A 86 -13.55 -7.40 -3.10
N ASP A 87 -13.24 -7.43 -4.38
CA ASP A 87 -12.56 -8.59 -4.96
C ASP A 87 -11.12 -8.72 -4.46
N LEU A 88 -10.57 -7.65 -3.91
CA LEU A 88 -9.21 -7.67 -3.37
C LEU A 88 -9.13 -8.03 -1.88
N TYR A 89 -10.26 -8.09 -1.19
CA TYR A 89 -10.23 -8.24 0.27
C TYR A 89 -9.38 -9.41 0.74
N ASP A 90 -9.49 -10.55 0.07
CA ASP A 90 -8.74 -11.74 0.46
C ASP A 90 -7.26 -11.65 0.11
N ARG A 91 -6.87 -10.65 -0.65
CA ARG A 91 -5.51 -10.50 -1.16
C ARG A 91 -4.84 -9.22 -0.70
N VAL A 92 -5.42 -8.56 0.29
CA VAL A 92 -4.82 -7.35 0.87
C VAL A 92 -4.11 -7.76 2.15
N PHE A 93 -2.82 -7.45 2.21
CA PHE A 93 -1.98 -7.85 3.33
C PHE A 93 -1.40 -6.60 4.00
N PRO A 94 -2.01 -6.17 5.12
CA PRO A 94 -1.51 -4.99 5.81
C PRO A 94 -0.30 -5.32 6.67
N ILE A 95 0.66 -4.42 6.67
CA ILE A 95 1.81 -4.46 7.58
C ILE A 95 1.75 -3.17 8.37
N VAL A 96 1.54 -3.27 9.68
CA VAL A 96 1.40 -2.09 10.53
C VAL A 96 2.71 -1.86 11.26
N LEU A 97 3.32 -0.71 11.01
CA LEU A 97 4.57 -0.36 11.67
C LEU A 97 4.31 0.19 13.08
N GLY A 98 5.35 0.12 13.90
CA GLY A 98 5.21 0.50 15.30
C GLY A 98 4.87 1.96 15.54
N ASP A 99 5.17 2.84 14.57
CA ASP A 99 4.86 4.27 14.72
C ASP A 99 3.43 4.60 14.30
N ALA A 100 2.70 3.66 13.72
CA ALA A 100 1.30 3.88 13.36
C ALA A 100 0.43 3.61 14.57
N ASP A 101 -0.04 4.66 15.19
CA ASP A 101 -0.74 4.57 16.48
C ASP A 101 -2.24 4.42 16.25
N ILE A 102 -2.62 3.26 15.71
CA ILE A 102 -4.01 3.01 15.32
C ILE A 102 -4.77 2.15 16.31
N TYR A 103 -4.10 1.66 17.36
CA TYR A 103 -4.75 0.80 18.33
C TYR A 103 -5.44 1.59 19.44
N ASP A 104 -5.09 2.85 19.61
CA ASP A 104 -5.77 3.75 20.53
C ASP A 104 -6.85 4.52 19.75
N PRO A 105 -8.12 4.42 20.14
CA PRO A 105 -9.20 5.11 19.41
C PRO A 105 -9.00 6.63 19.29
N VAL A 106 -8.45 7.26 20.31
CA VAL A 106 -8.21 8.70 20.27
C VAL A 106 -7.18 9.05 19.20
N ASN A 107 -6.11 8.27 19.14
CA ASN A 107 -5.06 8.51 18.17
C ASN A 107 -5.53 8.21 16.73
N ARG A 108 -6.40 7.22 16.57
CA ARG A 108 -7.00 6.97 15.25
C ARG A 108 -7.77 8.19 14.75
N ILE A 109 -8.49 8.86 15.65
CA ILE A 109 -9.28 10.04 15.28
C ILE A 109 -8.35 11.18 14.82
N LYS A 110 -7.17 11.29 15.42
CA LYS A 110 -6.21 12.33 15.02
C LYS A 110 -5.77 12.18 13.58
N TYR A 111 -5.65 10.96 13.09
CA TYR A 111 -5.30 10.74 11.70
C TYR A 111 -6.39 11.25 10.75
N ILE A 112 -7.65 11.14 11.13
CA ILE A 112 -8.74 11.69 10.34
C ILE A 112 -8.55 13.19 10.16
N GLY A 113 -8.24 13.89 11.25
CA GLY A 113 -7.99 15.32 11.18
C GLY A 113 -6.83 15.68 10.28
N SER A 114 -5.76 14.88 10.29
CA SER A 114 -4.60 15.13 9.44
C SER A 114 -4.92 15.05 7.96
N VAL A 115 -5.86 14.21 7.59
CA VAL A 115 -6.20 13.97 6.18
C VAL A 115 -7.28 14.93 5.68
N LEU A 116 -8.19 15.35 6.55
CA LEU A 116 -9.32 16.19 6.17
C LEU A 116 -8.99 17.67 6.04
N ILE A 117 -7.86 18.13 6.56
CA ILE A 117 -7.50 19.55 6.54
C ILE A 117 -6.79 19.93 5.25
#